data_51f008cd32e224f0a2c2b0e448239d10
#
_entry.id   51f008cd32e224f0a2c2b0e448239d10
#
_cell.length_a   1.000
_cell.length_b   1.000
_cell.length_c   1.000
_cell.angle_alpha   90.00
_cell.angle_beta   90.00
_cell.angle_gamma   90.00
#
_symmetry.space_group_name_H-M   'P 1'
#
loop_
_entity.id
_entity.type
_entity.pdbx_description
1 polymer ?
#
loop_
_entity_poly.entity_id
_entity_poly.type
_entity_poly.pdbx_seq_one_letter_code
_entity_poly.pdbx_strand_id
1 'polypeptide(L)'
;MTQFMDQPKAKDRLYRRSGFTLIELMLVVIIIGALSAMVLPRLVGRSEQARVSATRADIKANIATALKLYELDNGTFPSTEEGLNALLTAPSTAVNWSGPYLESNPIDSWGKEYQYESPGTHHPQGYDLYSFGKDGKEGSDDIANWD
;
A
#
# COMPACT_ATOMS: atom_id res chain seq x y z
N MET A 1 -24.78 -49.98 72.12
CA MET A 1 -23.66 -50.48 71.34
C MET A 1 -23.73 -49.73 70.05
N THR A 2 -23.08 -48.50 69.94
CA THR A 2 -23.17 -47.61 68.85
C THR A 2 -21.75 -47.34 68.32
N GLN A 3 -21.45 -47.89 67.13
CA GLN A 3 -20.15 -47.73 66.48
C GLN A 3 -20.11 -46.34 65.82
N PHE A 4 -19.14 -45.55 66.25
CA PHE A 4 -18.76 -44.30 65.59
C PHE A 4 -17.89 -44.61 64.35
N MET A 5 -18.41 -44.36 63.16
CA MET A 5 -17.63 -44.44 61.94
C MET A 5 -16.71 -43.24 61.87
N ASP A 6 -15.43 -43.48 61.83
CA ASP A 6 -14.36 -42.52 61.64
C ASP A 6 -14.32 -42.14 60.15
N GLN A 7 -14.59 -40.85 59.82
CA GLN A 7 -14.54 -40.29 58.47
C GLN A 7 -13.10 -39.83 58.19
N PRO A 8 -12.49 -40.23 57.08
CA PRO A 8 -11.16 -39.75 56.74
C PRO A 8 -11.20 -38.30 56.33
N LYS A 9 -10.44 -37.45 57.01
CA LYS A 9 -10.21 -36.03 56.68
C LYS A 9 -9.60 -35.93 55.29
N ALA A 10 -10.35 -35.27 54.37
CA ALA A 10 -9.84 -34.83 53.08
C ALA A 10 -8.61 -33.93 53.26
N LYS A 11 -7.47 -34.37 52.70
CA LYS A 11 -6.26 -33.54 52.63
C LYS A 11 -6.50 -32.45 51.61
N ASP A 12 -6.75 -31.22 52.07
CA ASP A 12 -6.72 -30.00 51.24
C ASP A 12 -5.34 -29.88 50.57
N ARG A 13 -5.27 -30.24 49.30
CA ARG A 13 -4.13 -29.88 48.45
C ARG A 13 -4.17 -28.38 48.22
N LEU A 14 -3.43 -27.64 49.02
CA LEU A 14 -3.13 -26.24 48.76
C LEU A 14 -2.39 -26.17 47.43
N TYR A 15 -3.12 -25.79 46.39
CA TYR A 15 -2.53 -25.38 45.09
C TYR A 15 -1.69 -24.15 45.33
N ARG A 16 -0.37 -24.32 45.44
CA ARG A 16 0.59 -23.22 45.44
C ARG A 16 0.46 -22.51 44.12
N ARG A 17 -0.22 -21.37 44.08
CA ARG A 17 -0.14 -20.44 42.97
C ARG A 17 1.29 -19.86 42.96
N SER A 18 2.13 -20.38 42.06
CA SER A 18 3.42 -19.79 41.77
C SER A 18 3.18 -18.45 41.07
N GLY A 19 3.47 -17.35 41.72
CA GLY A 19 3.50 -16.05 41.12
C GLY A 19 4.75 -15.89 40.24
N PHE A 20 4.65 -15.16 39.15
CA PHE A 20 5.80 -14.80 38.32
C PHE A 20 6.80 -13.96 39.10
N THR A 21 8.07 -14.24 38.95
CA THR A 21 9.13 -13.44 39.54
C THR A 21 9.42 -12.20 38.66
N LEU A 22 9.87 -11.13 39.30
CA LEU A 22 10.22 -9.89 38.57
C LEU A 22 11.34 -10.14 37.53
N ILE A 23 12.29 -11.02 37.87
CA ILE A 23 13.39 -11.36 36.94
C ILE A 23 12.88 -12.16 35.73
N GLU A 24 11.86 -13.00 35.90
CA GLU A 24 11.25 -13.76 34.82
C GLU A 24 10.56 -12.82 33.81
N LEU A 25 9.86 -11.80 34.28
CA LEU A 25 9.28 -10.75 33.41
C LEU A 25 10.36 -9.94 32.71
N MET A 26 11.42 -9.56 33.41
CA MET A 26 12.56 -8.85 32.80
C MET A 26 13.22 -9.66 31.70
N LEU A 27 13.43 -10.97 31.92
CA LEU A 27 14.01 -11.87 30.91
C LEU A 27 13.13 -11.98 29.67
N VAL A 28 11.82 -12.10 29.83
CA VAL A 28 10.86 -12.15 28.72
C VAL A 28 10.91 -10.88 27.89
N VAL A 29 10.93 -9.70 28.53
CA VAL A 29 11.00 -8.41 27.82
C VAL A 29 12.31 -8.29 27.03
N ILE A 30 13.44 -8.71 27.60
CA ILE A 30 14.74 -8.68 26.92
C ILE A 30 14.73 -9.61 25.69
N ILE A 31 14.19 -10.83 25.83
CA ILE A 31 14.11 -11.79 24.71
C ILE A 31 13.20 -11.25 23.60
N ILE A 32 12.01 -10.75 23.95
CA ILE A 32 11.08 -10.16 22.96
C ILE A 32 11.72 -8.96 22.28
N GLY A 33 12.41 -8.08 23.02
CA GLY A 33 13.13 -6.95 22.48
C GLY A 33 14.22 -7.35 21.48
N ALA A 34 15.02 -8.35 21.82
CA ALA A 34 16.07 -8.88 20.95
C ALA A 34 15.50 -9.50 19.67
N LEU A 35 14.43 -10.30 19.79
CA LEU A 35 13.77 -10.92 18.63
C LEU A 35 13.10 -9.86 17.73
N SER A 36 12.46 -8.85 18.30
CA SER A 36 11.82 -7.75 17.57
C SER A 36 12.83 -6.95 16.76
N ALA A 37 14.01 -6.66 17.31
CA ALA A 37 15.07 -5.95 16.60
C ALA A 37 15.56 -6.68 15.34
N MET A 38 15.44 -8.00 15.29
CA MET A 38 15.85 -8.81 14.14
C MET A 38 14.82 -8.84 13.01
N VAL A 39 13.53 -8.66 13.34
CA VAL A 39 12.40 -8.77 12.38
C VAL A 39 12.08 -7.43 11.72
N LEU A 40 12.15 -6.32 12.46
CA LEU A 40 11.76 -4.98 12.00
C LEU A 40 12.44 -4.55 10.68
N PRO A 41 13.75 -4.71 10.45
CA PRO A 41 14.40 -4.26 9.21
C PRO A 41 13.89 -4.97 7.95
N ARG A 42 13.44 -6.21 8.09
CA ARG A 42 12.95 -7.02 6.94
C ARG A 42 11.56 -6.61 6.45
N LEU A 43 10.75 -6.00 7.32
CA LEU A 43 9.41 -5.55 6.98
C LEU A 43 9.42 -4.24 6.18
N VAL A 44 10.34 -3.33 6.51
CA VAL A 44 10.43 -2.00 5.86
C VAL A 44 10.78 -2.14 4.37
N GLY A 45 11.72 -3.01 3.99
CA GLY A 45 12.10 -3.23 2.59
C GLY A 45 10.98 -3.84 1.74
N ARG A 46 10.16 -4.73 2.32
CA ARG A 46 9.03 -5.34 1.61
C ARG A 46 7.89 -4.37 1.35
N SER A 47 7.65 -3.45 2.26
CA SER A 47 6.61 -2.43 2.08
C SER A 47 6.97 -1.46 0.94
N GLU A 48 8.24 -1.12 0.77
CA GLU A 48 8.71 -0.27 -0.32
C GLU A 48 8.56 -0.96 -1.68
N GLN A 49 8.98 -2.22 -1.79
CA GLN A 49 8.79 -3.01 -3.01
C GLN A 49 7.31 -3.15 -3.39
N ALA A 50 6.43 -3.31 -2.40
CA ALA A 50 4.99 -3.38 -2.63
C ALA A 50 4.45 -2.04 -3.19
N ARG A 51 4.90 -0.90 -2.67
CA ARG A 51 4.55 0.44 -3.17
C ARG A 51 4.99 0.64 -4.61
N VAL A 52 6.24 0.33 -4.93
CA VAL A 52 6.77 0.40 -6.30
C VAL A 52 5.94 -0.48 -7.24
N SER A 53 5.64 -1.71 -6.84
CA SER A 53 4.83 -2.63 -7.66
C SER A 53 3.41 -2.13 -7.87
N ALA A 54 2.78 -1.56 -6.85
CA ALA A 54 1.44 -0.99 -6.94
C ALA A 54 1.42 0.23 -7.88
N THR A 55 2.35 1.18 -7.71
CA THR A 55 2.49 2.35 -8.59
C THR A 55 2.75 1.94 -10.03
N ARG A 56 3.60 0.93 -10.27
CA ARG A 56 3.83 0.40 -11.62
C ARG A 56 2.56 -0.22 -12.23
N ALA A 57 1.77 -0.94 -11.44
CA ALA A 57 0.50 -1.49 -11.90
C ALA A 57 -0.51 -0.39 -12.24
N ASP A 58 -0.57 0.69 -11.46
CA ASP A 58 -1.42 1.84 -11.76
C ASP A 58 -1.02 2.50 -13.09
N ILE A 59 0.26 2.77 -13.29
CA ILE A 59 0.78 3.38 -14.52
C ILE A 59 0.53 2.49 -15.73
N LYS A 60 0.84 1.18 -15.65
CA LYS A 60 0.83 0.26 -16.81
C LYS A 60 -0.52 -0.42 -17.07
N ALA A 61 -1.42 -0.41 -16.10
CA ALA A 61 -2.74 -1.04 -16.23
C ALA A 61 -3.89 -0.07 -15.97
N ASN A 62 -4.05 0.45 -14.76
CA ASN A 62 -5.25 1.20 -14.39
C ASN A 62 -5.39 2.50 -15.17
N ILE A 63 -4.40 3.41 -15.04
CA ILE A 63 -4.44 4.71 -15.71
C ILE A 63 -4.26 4.53 -17.21
N ALA A 64 -3.40 3.61 -17.66
CA ALA A 64 -3.23 3.31 -19.08
C ALA A 64 -4.54 2.83 -19.74
N THR A 65 -5.33 2.01 -19.06
CA THR A 65 -6.63 1.57 -19.57
C THR A 65 -7.61 2.74 -19.66
N ALA A 66 -7.66 3.60 -18.66
CA ALA A 66 -8.52 4.79 -18.66
C ALA A 66 -8.14 5.77 -19.79
N LEU A 67 -6.85 5.99 -20.00
CA LEU A 67 -6.34 6.82 -21.12
C LEU A 67 -6.68 6.22 -22.49
N LYS A 68 -6.59 4.90 -22.63
CA LYS A 68 -6.99 4.18 -23.85
C LYS A 68 -8.49 4.30 -24.13
N LEU A 69 -9.33 4.21 -23.12
CA LEU A 69 -10.78 4.39 -23.27
C LEU A 69 -11.09 5.84 -23.67
N TYR A 70 -10.43 6.81 -23.06
CA TYR A 70 -10.56 8.22 -23.46
C TYR A 70 -10.16 8.42 -24.93
N GLU A 71 -9.01 7.87 -25.37
CA GLU A 71 -8.56 7.92 -26.76
C GLU A 71 -9.57 7.29 -27.70
N LEU A 72 -10.14 6.13 -27.33
CA LEU A 72 -11.14 5.44 -28.13
C LEU A 72 -12.38 6.30 -28.37
N ASP A 73 -12.85 7.00 -27.36
CA ASP A 73 -14.05 7.84 -27.45
C ASP A 73 -13.78 9.17 -28.17
N ASN A 74 -12.63 9.80 -27.91
CA ASN A 74 -12.33 11.17 -28.36
C ASN A 74 -11.35 11.24 -29.53
N GLY A 75 -10.72 10.11 -29.90
CA GLY A 75 -9.76 10.03 -31.02
C GLY A 75 -8.33 10.45 -30.69
N THR A 76 -8.09 11.02 -29.52
CA THR A 76 -6.77 11.47 -29.04
C THR A 76 -6.66 11.28 -27.53
N PHE A 77 -5.44 11.23 -27.00
CA PHE A 77 -5.21 11.33 -25.56
C PHE A 77 -5.52 12.74 -25.06
N PRO A 78 -5.82 12.93 -23.77
CA PRO A 78 -5.89 14.27 -23.18
C PRO A 78 -4.58 15.03 -23.42
N SER A 79 -4.67 16.34 -23.61
CA SER A 79 -3.47 17.19 -23.68
C SER A 79 -2.77 17.27 -22.32
N THR A 80 -1.50 17.70 -22.29
CA THR A 80 -0.77 17.96 -21.05
C THR A 80 -1.51 18.93 -20.12
N GLU A 81 -2.16 19.97 -20.70
CA GLU A 81 -2.91 20.97 -19.94
C GLU A 81 -4.17 20.39 -19.29
N GLU A 82 -4.86 19.49 -19.97
CA GLU A 82 -6.04 18.79 -19.47
C GLU A 82 -5.67 17.76 -18.40
N GLY A 83 -4.52 17.15 -18.56
CA GLY A 83 -3.96 16.20 -17.63
C GLY A 83 -4.86 14.99 -17.35
N LEU A 84 -4.58 14.28 -16.28
CA LEU A 84 -5.39 13.14 -15.85
C LEU A 84 -6.79 13.53 -15.34
N ASN A 85 -7.03 14.82 -15.08
CA ASN A 85 -8.35 15.30 -14.70
C ASN A 85 -9.40 15.11 -15.81
N ALA A 86 -8.98 15.09 -17.08
CA ALA A 86 -9.84 14.76 -18.21
C ALA A 86 -10.45 13.35 -18.13
N LEU A 87 -9.88 12.46 -17.34
CA LEU A 87 -10.42 11.12 -17.10
C LEU A 87 -11.57 11.10 -16.07
N LEU A 88 -11.69 12.17 -15.29
CA LEU A 88 -12.72 12.34 -14.27
C LEU A 88 -13.85 13.26 -14.69
N THR A 89 -13.49 14.33 -15.39
CA THR A 89 -14.41 15.40 -15.81
C THR A 89 -14.19 15.72 -17.27
N ALA A 90 -15.26 15.83 -18.02
CA ALA A 90 -15.21 16.16 -19.44
C ALA A 90 -14.50 17.49 -19.69
N PRO A 91 -13.37 17.54 -20.39
CA PRO A 91 -12.79 18.81 -20.82
C PRO A 91 -13.63 19.43 -21.93
N SER A 92 -13.54 20.74 -22.11
CA SER A 92 -14.30 21.46 -23.13
C SER A 92 -13.94 21.08 -24.56
N THR A 93 -12.80 20.47 -24.76
CA THR A 93 -12.25 20.02 -26.04
C THR A 93 -12.75 18.62 -26.43
N ALA A 94 -13.27 17.85 -25.49
CA ALA A 94 -13.72 16.48 -25.74
C ALA A 94 -15.01 16.47 -26.57
N VAL A 95 -15.01 15.65 -27.62
CA VAL A 95 -16.14 15.54 -28.57
C VAL A 95 -17.13 14.47 -28.17
N ASN A 96 -16.66 13.31 -27.73
CA ASN A 96 -17.47 12.14 -27.39
C ASN A 96 -17.12 11.58 -26.01
N TRP A 97 -16.90 12.44 -25.02
CA TRP A 97 -16.56 12.00 -23.69
C TRP A 97 -17.68 11.14 -23.09
N SER A 98 -17.34 9.91 -22.72
CA SER A 98 -18.27 8.90 -22.17
C SER A 98 -17.91 8.47 -20.74
N GLY A 99 -16.99 9.21 -20.09
CA GLY A 99 -16.53 8.90 -18.73
C GLY A 99 -17.56 9.16 -17.63
N PRO A 100 -17.15 9.11 -16.37
CA PRO A 100 -15.74 9.13 -15.94
C PRO A 100 -15.02 7.79 -16.21
N TYR A 101 -13.75 7.89 -16.59
CA TYR A 101 -12.89 6.74 -16.87
C TYR A 101 -12.10 6.28 -15.64
N LEU A 102 -12.04 7.14 -14.62
CA LEU A 102 -11.51 6.84 -13.29
C LEU A 102 -12.52 7.28 -12.23
N GLU A 103 -12.53 6.62 -11.07
CA GLU A 103 -13.43 6.95 -9.95
C GLU A 103 -12.94 8.15 -9.14
N SER A 104 -11.63 8.35 -9.07
CA SER A 104 -10.99 9.42 -8.29
C SER A 104 -9.68 9.85 -8.92
N ASN A 105 -9.17 11.02 -8.50
CA ASN A 105 -7.87 11.48 -8.96
C ASN A 105 -6.78 10.47 -8.57
N PRO A 106 -6.02 9.95 -9.56
CA PRO A 106 -5.00 8.95 -9.28
C PRO A 106 -3.83 9.58 -8.53
N ILE A 107 -3.47 8.95 -7.43
CA ILE A 107 -2.29 9.27 -6.62
C ILE A 107 -1.42 8.03 -6.50
N ASP A 108 -0.12 8.23 -6.44
CA ASP A 108 0.83 7.13 -6.28
C ASP A 108 0.81 6.54 -4.86
N SER A 109 1.57 5.47 -4.64
CA SER A 109 1.63 4.79 -3.35
C SER A 109 2.29 5.61 -2.22
N TRP A 110 2.84 6.77 -2.52
CA TRP A 110 3.38 7.74 -1.54
C TRP A 110 2.47 8.94 -1.35
N GLY A 111 1.28 8.96 -2.02
CA GLY A 111 0.27 10.01 -1.91
C GLY A 111 0.54 11.23 -2.76
N LYS A 112 1.33 11.11 -3.83
CA LYS A 112 1.65 12.18 -4.76
C LYS A 112 0.92 11.99 -6.07
N GLU A 113 0.66 13.09 -6.79
CA GLU A 113 0.07 13.04 -8.12
C GLU A 113 1.06 12.51 -9.14
N TYR A 114 0.55 11.74 -10.11
CA TYR A 114 1.33 11.30 -11.26
C TYR A 114 1.64 12.49 -12.18
N GLN A 115 2.80 12.43 -12.82
CA GLN A 115 3.18 13.36 -13.87
C GLN A 115 2.69 12.82 -15.21
N TYR A 116 2.11 13.69 -16.02
CA TYR A 116 1.52 13.34 -17.31
C TYR A 116 1.89 14.37 -18.38
N GLU A 117 2.32 13.89 -19.53
CA GLU A 117 2.66 14.70 -20.69
C GLU A 117 2.13 14.03 -21.97
N SER A 118 1.41 14.78 -22.80
CA SER A 118 0.91 14.31 -24.10
C SER A 118 0.91 15.46 -25.12
N PRO A 119 1.60 15.32 -26.26
CA PRO A 119 2.47 14.19 -26.65
C PRO A 119 3.64 13.98 -25.71
N GLY A 120 4.00 12.72 -25.45
CA GLY A 120 5.13 12.40 -24.56
C GLY A 120 6.48 12.67 -25.22
N THR A 121 7.48 12.95 -24.41
CA THR A 121 8.87 13.06 -24.85
C THR A 121 9.44 11.69 -25.22
N HIS A 122 9.13 10.65 -24.45
CA HIS A 122 9.51 9.25 -24.69
C HIS A 122 8.56 8.57 -25.68
N HIS A 123 7.27 8.95 -25.66
CA HIS A 123 6.25 8.45 -26.58
C HIS A 123 5.60 9.59 -27.38
N PRO A 124 6.24 10.07 -28.48
CA PRO A 124 5.75 11.22 -29.25
C PRO A 124 4.37 11.04 -29.89
N GLN A 125 3.92 9.81 -30.09
CA GLN A 125 2.59 9.48 -30.61
C GLN A 125 1.59 9.04 -29.52
N GLY A 126 1.95 9.23 -28.27
CA GLY A 126 1.18 8.82 -27.13
C GLY A 126 1.35 9.79 -25.98
N TYR A 127 1.65 9.24 -24.82
CA TYR A 127 1.84 10.00 -23.60
C TYR A 127 2.98 9.43 -22.76
N ASP A 128 3.56 10.26 -21.92
CA ASP A 128 4.46 9.89 -20.85
C ASP A 128 3.71 10.01 -19.52
N LEU A 129 3.79 8.98 -18.72
CA LEU A 129 3.15 8.87 -17.40
C LEU A 129 4.13 8.30 -16.39
N TYR A 130 4.39 9.02 -15.31
CA TYR A 130 5.37 8.61 -14.32
C TYR A 130 5.07 9.15 -12.92
N SER A 131 5.69 8.54 -11.93
CA SER A 131 5.73 8.97 -10.54
C SER A 131 7.17 9.25 -10.16
N PHE A 132 7.41 10.33 -9.41
CA PHE A 132 8.71 10.66 -8.83
C PHE A 132 9.09 9.75 -7.64
N GLY A 133 8.32 8.70 -7.39
CA GLY A 133 8.63 7.74 -6.36
C GLY A 133 8.64 8.32 -4.94
N LYS A 134 9.45 7.70 -4.09
CA LYS A 134 9.47 7.96 -2.66
C LYS A 134 9.91 9.37 -2.30
N ASP A 135 10.95 9.87 -2.90
CA ASP A 135 11.52 11.18 -2.57
C ASP A 135 10.74 12.35 -3.20
N GLY A 136 9.97 12.09 -4.28
CA GLY A 136 9.12 13.06 -4.97
C GLY A 136 9.91 14.07 -5.77
N LYS A 137 11.04 13.67 -6.28
CA LYS A 137 11.91 14.46 -7.15
C LYS A 137 12.31 13.63 -8.34
N GLU A 138 12.52 14.26 -9.47
CA GLU A 138 13.07 13.60 -10.64
C GLU A 138 14.41 12.93 -10.32
N GLY A 139 14.52 11.64 -10.58
CA GLY A 139 15.67 10.84 -10.19
C GLY A 139 15.65 9.40 -10.68
N SER A 140 16.51 8.59 -10.09
CA SER A 140 16.68 7.18 -10.45
C SER A 140 15.63 6.24 -9.83
N ASP A 141 14.79 6.71 -8.95
CA ASP A 141 13.70 5.97 -8.32
C ASP A 141 12.32 6.28 -8.96
N ASP A 142 12.30 7.03 -10.03
CA ASP A 142 11.11 7.28 -10.82
C ASP A 142 10.55 5.98 -11.39
N ILE A 143 9.24 5.93 -11.51
CA ILE A 143 8.52 4.77 -12.05
C ILE A 143 7.71 5.28 -13.23
N ALA A 144 8.02 4.80 -14.42
CA ALA A 144 7.49 5.33 -15.65
C ALA A 144 6.81 4.27 -16.53
N ASN A 145 6.04 4.73 -17.53
CA ASN A 145 5.43 3.85 -18.50
C ASN A 145 6.41 3.35 -19.58
N TRP A 146 7.58 3.98 -19.69
CA TRP A 146 8.65 3.59 -20.63
C TRP A 146 9.74 2.70 -20.02
N ASP A 147 9.65 2.29 -18.74
CA ASP A 147 10.58 1.38 -18.07
C ASP A 147 10.41 -0.08 -18.50
#